data_d6f266f087aee4b7d94242836ba88306
#
_entry.id   d6f266f087aee4b7d94242836ba88306
#
_cell.length_a   1.000
_cell.length_b   1.000
_cell.length_c   1.000
_cell.angle_alpha   90.00
_cell.angle_beta   90.00
_cell.angle_gamma   90.00
#
_symmetry.space_group_name_H-M   'P 1'
#
loop_
_entity.id
_entity.type
_entity.pdbx_description
1 polymer ?
#
loop_
_entity_poly.entity_id
_entity_poly.type
_entity_poly.pdbx_seq_one_letter_code
_entity_poly.pdbx_strand_id
1 'polypeptide(L)'
;MEKVCNAKIKYSYLGLDENGSLVIQLGFDCELGTVQTNRTDIIDAYFIQEILNTLELNRWEDLPRKYARIKVEGNRVIAIGNLIEEKWVKL
;
A
#
# COMPACT_ATOMS: atom_id res chain seq x y z
N MET A 1 0.96 4.02 18.50
CA MET A 1 1.98 2.96 18.54
C MET A 1 2.02 2.23 17.21
N GLU A 2 3.20 2.04 16.67
CA GLU A 2 3.38 1.37 15.39
C GLU A 2 3.32 -0.15 15.57
N LYS A 3 2.63 -0.81 14.67
CA LYS A 3 2.51 -2.26 14.69
C LYS A 3 2.79 -2.83 13.29
N VAL A 4 3.52 -3.93 13.22
CA VAL A 4 3.83 -4.62 11.96
C VAL A 4 2.92 -5.85 11.87
N CYS A 5 2.25 -6.00 10.74
CA CYS A 5 1.33 -7.11 10.49
C CYS A 5 1.55 -7.68 9.10
N ASN A 6 1.26 -8.97 8.95
CA ASN A 6 1.08 -9.56 7.63
C ASN A 6 -0.36 -9.26 7.20
N ALA A 7 -0.53 -8.92 5.94
CA ALA A 7 -1.82 -8.52 5.43
C ALA A 7 -2.01 -8.95 3.98
N LYS A 8 -3.27 -9.00 3.57
CA LYS A 8 -3.64 -9.25 2.18
C LYS A 8 -4.17 -7.96 1.61
N ILE A 9 -3.71 -7.57 0.43
CA ILE A 9 -4.21 -6.37 -0.23
C ILE A 9 -5.64 -6.63 -0.68
N LYS A 10 -6.58 -5.85 -0.17
CA LYS A 10 -7.99 -5.98 -0.49
C LYS A 10 -8.36 -5.22 -1.74
N TYR A 11 -7.86 -4.00 -1.88
CA TYR A 11 -8.10 -3.17 -3.06
C TYR A 11 -6.94 -2.22 -3.29
N SER A 12 -6.84 -1.76 -4.53
CA SER A 12 -5.90 -0.71 -4.89
C SER A 12 -6.65 0.32 -5.72
N TYR A 13 -6.57 1.57 -5.32
CA TYR A 13 -7.19 2.67 -6.04
C TYR A 13 -6.10 3.53 -6.66
N LEU A 14 -6.25 3.83 -7.93
CA LEU A 14 -5.39 4.78 -8.65
C LEU A 14 -6.31 5.62 -9.51
N GLY A 15 -6.40 6.90 -9.24
CA GLY A 15 -7.31 7.76 -9.96
C GLY A 15 -7.21 9.19 -9.53
N LEU A 16 -8.18 9.98 -9.94
CA LEU A 16 -8.22 11.41 -9.62
C LEU A 16 -9.09 11.65 -8.41
N ASP A 17 -8.66 12.57 -7.57
CA ASP A 17 -9.51 13.05 -6.48
C ASP A 17 -10.44 14.16 -6.98
N GLU A 18 -11.22 14.76 -6.06
CA GLU A 18 -12.17 15.81 -6.40
C GLU A 18 -11.53 17.08 -6.93
N ASN A 19 -10.24 17.26 -6.69
CA ASN A 19 -9.47 18.41 -7.16
C ASN A 19 -8.73 18.12 -8.47
N GLY A 20 -8.87 16.92 -9.01
CA GLY A 20 -8.17 16.51 -10.23
C GLY A 20 -6.75 16.05 -10.02
N SER A 21 -6.31 15.84 -8.78
CA SER A 21 -4.97 15.32 -8.48
C SER A 21 -4.95 13.81 -8.59
N LEU A 22 -3.87 13.26 -9.15
CA LEU A 22 -3.69 11.82 -9.24
C LEU A 22 -3.27 11.27 -7.88
N VAL A 23 -4.04 10.32 -7.35
CA VAL A 23 -3.80 9.76 -6.01
C VAL A 23 -3.88 8.24 -6.03
N ILE A 24 -3.24 7.62 -5.03
CA ILE A 24 -3.41 6.20 -4.76
C ILE A 24 -3.96 6.00 -3.36
N GLN A 25 -4.63 4.86 -3.17
CA GLN A 25 -5.03 4.38 -1.86
C GLN A 25 -5.06 2.86 -1.90
N LEU A 26 -4.52 2.24 -0.86
CA LEU A 26 -4.51 0.78 -0.74
C LEU A 26 -5.25 0.37 0.52
N GLY A 27 -6.08 -0.65 0.40
CA GLY A 27 -6.77 -1.24 1.54
C GLY A 27 -6.26 -2.65 1.78
N PHE A 28 -6.23 -3.04 3.05
CA PHE A 28 -5.65 -4.30 3.49
C PHE A 28 -6.57 -5.00 4.48
N ASP A 29 -6.59 -6.33 4.40
CA ASP A 29 -7.21 -7.17 5.42
C ASP A 29 -6.11 -7.83 6.24
N CYS A 30 -6.19 -7.71 7.56
CA CYS A 30 -5.24 -8.32 8.49
C CYS A 30 -5.96 -8.69 9.78
N GLU A 31 -5.21 -9.18 10.76
CA GLU A 31 -5.79 -9.55 12.05
C GLU A 31 -6.44 -8.38 12.79
N LEU A 32 -6.07 -7.15 12.45
CA LEU A 32 -6.66 -5.94 13.02
C LEU A 32 -7.97 -5.54 12.34
N GLY A 33 -8.42 -6.30 11.35
CA GLY A 33 -9.55 -5.96 10.52
C GLY A 33 -9.11 -5.31 9.21
N THR A 34 -9.95 -4.43 8.67
CA THR A 34 -9.62 -3.70 7.44
C THR A 34 -8.94 -2.40 7.81
N VAL A 35 -7.75 -2.18 7.26
CA VAL A 35 -7.00 -0.93 7.44
C VAL A 35 -6.62 -0.40 6.06
N GLN A 36 -6.27 0.87 5.98
CA GLN A 36 -5.98 1.48 4.68
C GLN A 36 -4.95 2.60 4.81
N THR A 37 -4.34 2.93 3.67
CA THR A 37 -3.48 4.10 3.59
C THR A 37 -4.34 5.34 3.48
N ASN A 38 -3.76 6.50 3.73
CA ASN A 38 -4.38 7.75 3.31
C ASN A 38 -4.35 7.82 1.78
N ARG A 39 -5.20 8.65 1.19
CA ARG A 39 -5.05 9.00 -0.21
C ARG A 39 -3.76 9.78 -0.37
N THR A 40 -2.86 9.28 -1.18
CA THR A 40 -1.53 9.85 -1.34
C THR A 40 -1.36 10.39 -2.75
N ASP A 41 -0.99 11.67 -2.86
CA ASP A 41 -0.72 12.29 -4.15
C ASP A 41 0.48 11.63 -4.81
N ILE A 42 0.35 11.34 -6.09
CA ILE A 42 1.44 10.82 -6.89
C ILE A 42 2.13 11.99 -7.55
N ILE A 43 3.37 12.25 -7.12
CA ILE A 43 4.16 13.35 -7.68
C ILE A 43 4.88 12.90 -8.93
N ASP A 44 5.35 11.65 -8.95
CA ASP A 44 6.02 11.07 -10.11
C ASP A 44 5.80 9.55 -10.16
N ALA A 45 6.18 8.95 -11.28
CA ALA A 45 5.99 7.52 -11.50
C ALA A 45 6.90 6.65 -10.64
N TYR A 46 7.96 7.21 -10.09
CA TYR A 46 8.91 6.47 -9.28
C TYR A 46 8.25 5.84 -8.05
N PHE A 47 7.31 6.55 -7.45
CA PHE A 47 6.57 6.04 -6.28
C PHE A 47 5.80 4.76 -6.62
N ILE A 48 5.16 4.72 -7.78
CA ILE A 48 4.45 3.53 -8.26
C ILE A 48 5.45 2.39 -8.49
N GLN A 49 6.58 2.70 -9.10
CA GLN A 49 7.62 1.70 -9.33
C GLN A 49 8.13 1.11 -8.02
N GLU A 50 8.33 1.94 -6.99
CA GLU A 50 8.79 1.46 -5.69
C GLU A 50 7.82 0.49 -5.05
N ILE A 51 6.52 0.77 -5.14
CA ILE A 51 5.50 -0.13 -4.59
C ILE A 51 5.57 -1.48 -5.30
N LEU A 52 5.58 -1.46 -6.62
CA LEU A 52 5.61 -2.70 -7.40
C LEU A 52 6.91 -3.49 -7.17
N ASN A 53 8.05 -2.80 -7.14
CA ASN A 53 9.33 -3.45 -6.90
C ASN A 53 9.41 -4.06 -5.51
N THR A 54 8.91 -3.36 -4.51
CA THR A 54 8.90 -3.85 -3.12
C THR A 54 8.12 -5.14 -3.01
N LEU A 55 7.00 -5.25 -3.71
CA LEU A 55 6.13 -6.42 -3.67
C LEU A 55 6.44 -7.42 -4.77
N GLU A 56 7.45 -7.15 -5.61
CA GLU A 56 7.88 -8.02 -6.71
C GLU A 56 6.75 -8.29 -7.70
N LEU A 57 6.04 -7.22 -8.07
CA LEU A 57 4.96 -7.26 -9.04
C LEU A 57 5.32 -6.45 -10.28
N ASN A 58 4.77 -6.84 -11.42
CA ASN A 58 4.98 -6.15 -12.69
C ASN A 58 3.85 -5.22 -13.06
N ARG A 59 2.65 -5.43 -12.50
CA ARG A 59 1.47 -4.67 -12.89
C ARG A 59 0.68 -4.23 -11.66
N TRP A 60 0.11 -3.03 -11.74
CA TRP A 60 -0.75 -2.51 -10.69
C TRP A 60 -1.96 -3.41 -10.42
N GLU A 61 -2.50 -4.00 -11.49
CA GLU A 61 -3.68 -4.86 -11.40
C GLU A 61 -3.44 -6.14 -10.61
N ASP A 62 -2.18 -6.48 -10.37
CA ASP A 62 -1.83 -7.67 -9.59
C ASP A 62 -1.73 -7.40 -8.09
N LEU A 63 -1.92 -6.16 -7.66
CA LEU A 63 -1.89 -5.81 -6.24
C LEU A 63 -3.01 -6.48 -5.44
N PRO A 64 -4.28 -6.46 -5.88
CA PRO A 64 -5.33 -7.11 -5.09
C PRO A 64 -5.03 -8.60 -4.89
N ARG A 65 -5.21 -9.06 -3.64
CA ARG A 65 -4.94 -10.42 -3.17
C ARG A 65 -3.46 -10.74 -2.94
N LYS A 66 -2.55 -9.81 -3.21
CA LYS A 66 -1.14 -10.00 -2.89
C LYS A 66 -0.96 -9.86 -1.37
N TYR A 67 -0.16 -10.74 -0.79
CA TYR A 67 0.21 -10.64 0.63
C TYR A 67 1.42 -9.73 0.78
N ALA A 68 1.42 -8.96 1.86
CA ALA A 68 2.48 -8.00 2.16
C ALA A 68 2.60 -7.83 3.67
N ARG A 69 3.70 -7.24 4.11
CA ARG A 69 3.79 -6.75 5.49
C ARG A 69 3.38 -5.28 5.47
N ILE A 70 2.74 -4.85 6.53
CA ILE A 70 2.35 -3.46 6.67
C ILE A 70 2.75 -2.94 8.04
N LYS A 71 3.05 -1.65 8.12
CA LYS A 71 3.19 -0.94 9.39
C LYS A 71 1.94 -0.11 9.57
N VAL A 72 1.30 -0.29 10.71
CA VAL A 72 0.04 0.37 11.03
C VAL A 72 0.22 1.25 12.25
N GLU A 73 -0.26 2.48 12.16
CA GLU A 73 -0.30 3.40 13.29
C GLU A 73 -1.75 3.85 13.45
N GLY A 74 -2.34 3.48 14.59
CA GLY A 74 -3.79 3.62 14.76
C GLY A 74 -4.51 2.67 13.80
N ASN A 75 -5.29 3.23 12.89
CA ASN A 75 -5.96 2.46 11.84
C ASN A 75 -5.46 2.81 10.43
N ARG A 76 -4.28 3.44 10.36
CA ARG A 76 -3.72 3.91 9.10
C ARG A 76 -2.44 3.14 8.78
N VAL A 77 -2.33 2.70 7.53
CA VAL A 77 -1.11 2.04 7.03
C VAL A 77 -0.11 3.11 6.65
N ILE A 78 1.09 3.05 7.23
CA ILE A 78 2.13 4.04 7.01
C ILE A 78 3.32 3.51 6.20
N ALA A 79 3.41 2.21 6.01
CA ALA A 79 4.45 1.61 5.17
C ALA A 79 4.00 0.24 4.68
N ILE A 80 4.51 -0.15 3.52
CA ILE A 80 4.24 -1.45 2.92
C ILE A 80 5.58 -2.14 2.69
N GLY A 81 5.67 -3.41 3.03
CA GLY A 81 6.89 -4.18 2.87
C GLY A 81 6.67 -5.51 2.20
N ASN A 82 7.75 -6.07 1.68
CA ASN A 82 7.75 -7.42 1.15
C ASN A 82 7.48 -8.40 2.29
N LEU A 83 6.74 -9.47 2.01
CA LEU A 83 6.35 -10.45 3.04
C LEU A 83 7.57 -11.17 3.61
N ILE A 84 8.59 -11.40 2.82
CA ILE A 84 9.75 -12.21 3.18
C ILE A 84 11.03 -11.38 3.30
N GLU A 85 11.31 -10.54 2.32
CA GLU A 85 12.53 -9.75 2.27
C GLU A 85 12.39 -8.42 3.00
N GLU A 86 13.50 -7.89 3.50
CA GLU A 86 13.51 -6.58 4.18
C GLU A 86 13.53 -5.46 3.16
N LYS A 87 12.41 -5.27 2.48
CA LYS A 87 12.18 -4.19 1.55
C LYS A 87 10.92 -3.47 1.99
N TRP A 88 11.00 -2.16 2.12
CA TRP A 88 9.88 -1.33 2.57
C TRP A 88 9.75 -0.08 1.72
N VAL A 89 8.52 0.33 1.50
CA VAL A 89 8.22 1.64 0.93
C VAL A 89 7.36 2.40 1.94
N LYS A 90 7.78 3.62 2.22
CA LYS A 90 7.10 4.50 3.17
C LYS A 90 6.03 5.30 2.43
N LEU A 91 4.86 5.39 3.04
CA LEU A 91 3.72 6.08 2.44
C LEU A 91 3.49 7.44 3.06
#